data_a0c3c3649d098a1b8a070bdcebe0f67c
#
_entry.id   a0c3c3649d098a1b8a070bdcebe0f67c
#
_cell.length_a   1.000
_cell.length_b   1.000
_cell.length_c   1.000
_cell.angle_alpha   90.00
_cell.angle_beta   90.00
_cell.angle_gamma   90.00
#
_symmetry.space_group_name_H-M   'P 1'
#
loop_
_entity.id
_entity.type
_entity.pdbx_description
1 polymer ?
#
loop_
_entity_poly.entity_id
_entity_poly.type
_entity_poly.pdbx_seq_one_letter_code
_entity_poly.pdbx_strand_id
1 'polypeptide(L)'
;GLYSPLSIVHEEWADVLSGGERQRLGFARLFFHRPRFAVLDEATSAINPDEEAALYAGVARMGTTMLSIAHRLELRKFHQRELKVKGDGSGAWEIQELR
;
A
#
# COMPACT_ATOMS: atom_id res chain seq x y z
N GLY A 1 -11.72 -1.45 -10.66
CA GLY A 1 -12.13 -2.12 -9.47
C GLY A 1 -11.13 -2.02 -8.35
N LEU A 2 -11.48 -2.54 -7.22
CA LEU A 2 -10.63 -2.60 -6.04
C LEU A 2 -9.58 -3.70 -6.23
N TYR A 3 -8.32 -3.35 -5.91
CA TYR A 3 -7.21 -4.26 -6.09
C TYR A 3 -6.32 -4.26 -4.87
N SER A 4 -6.05 -5.44 -4.31
CA SER A 4 -5.10 -5.60 -3.21
C SER A 4 -3.95 -6.50 -3.67
N PRO A 5 -2.70 -6.00 -3.71
CA PRO A 5 -1.56 -6.81 -4.14
C PRO A 5 -1.38 -8.10 -3.35
N LEU A 6 -1.64 -8.06 -2.04
CA LEU A 6 -1.42 -9.21 -1.18
C LEU A 6 -2.49 -10.29 -1.35
N SER A 7 -3.72 -9.90 -1.71
CA SER A 7 -4.83 -10.85 -1.82
C SER A 7 -4.75 -11.76 -3.04
N ILE A 8 -3.88 -11.43 -4.00
CA ILE A 8 -3.72 -12.20 -5.23
C ILE A 8 -2.54 -13.17 -5.18
N VAL A 9 -1.79 -13.17 -4.08
CA VAL A 9 -0.68 -14.12 -3.90
C VAL A 9 -1.28 -15.46 -3.50
N HIS A 10 -1.06 -16.47 -4.32
CA HIS A 10 -1.57 -17.81 -4.08
C HIS A 10 -0.96 -18.40 -2.82
N GLU A 11 -1.74 -19.20 -2.04
CA GLU A 11 -1.26 -19.77 -0.78
C GLU A 11 0.03 -20.58 -0.93
N GLU A 12 0.16 -21.34 -2.00
CA GLU A 12 1.36 -22.13 -2.26
C GLU A 12 2.60 -21.23 -2.41
N TRP A 13 2.43 -20.07 -3.03
CA TRP A 13 3.51 -19.08 -3.17
C TRP A 13 3.82 -18.43 -1.83
N ALA A 14 2.81 -18.21 -1.01
CA ALA A 14 3.00 -17.61 0.32
C ALA A 14 3.87 -18.49 1.21
N ASP A 15 3.83 -19.81 1.04
CA ASP A 15 4.61 -20.75 1.84
C ASP A 15 6.10 -20.77 1.45
N VAL A 16 6.43 -20.43 0.20
CA VAL A 16 7.83 -20.50 -0.28
C VAL A 16 8.52 -19.16 -0.40
N LEU A 17 7.78 -18.06 -0.44
CA LEU A 17 8.36 -16.74 -0.60
C LEU A 17 8.53 -16.03 0.76
N SER A 18 9.61 -15.24 0.90
CA SER A 18 9.78 -14.35 2.06
C SER A 18 8.71 -13.27 2.04
N GLY A 19 8.55 -12.56 3.18
CA GLY A 19 7.63 -11.43 3.27
C GLY A 19 7.91 -10.37 2.21
N GLY A 20 9.18 -9.99 2.06
CA GLY A 20 9.57 -9.00 1.05
C GLY A 20 9.31 -9.48 -0.37
N GLU A 21 9.62 -10.75 -0.65
CA GLU A 21 9.37 -11.31 -1.98
C GLU A 21 7.87 -11.35 -2.31
N ARG A 22 7.04 -11.71 -1.34
CA ARG A 22 5.58 -11.68 -1.53
C ARG A 22 5.08 -10.28 -1.83
N GLN A 23 5.60 -9.28 -1.11
CA GLN A 23 5.20 -7.90 -1.32
C GLN A 23 5.66 -7.38 -2.67
N ARG A 24 6.87 -7.71 -3.10
CA ARG A 24 7.36 -7.35 -4.44
C ARG A 24 6.52 -8.01 -5.53
N LEU A 25 6.16 -9.27 -5.34
CA LEU A 25 5.29 -9.96 -6.30
C LEU A 25 3.93 -9.28 -6.38
N GLY A 26 3.37 -8.86 -5.25
CA GLY A 26 2.12 -8.11 -5.22
C GLY A 26 2.19 -6.83 -6.04
N PHE A 27 3.28 -6.06 -5.89
CA PHE A 27 3.48 -4.84 -6.69
C PHE A 27 3.71 -5.16 -8.17
N ALA A 28 4.44 -6.22 -8.48
CA ALA A 28 4.62 -6.62 -9.88
C ALA A 28 3.27 -6.91 -10.56
N ARG A 29 2.38 -7.58 -9.87
CA ARG A 29 1.04 -7.85 -10.39
C ARG A 29 0.21 -6.57 -10.48
N LEU A 30 0.35 -5.67 -9.51
CA LEU A 30 -0.30 -4.37 -9.56
C LEU A 30 0.12 -3.58 -10.80
N PHE A 31 1.42 -3.53 -11.08
CA PHE A 31 1.94 -2.84 -12.27
C PHE A 31 1.48 -3.51 -13.58
N PHE A 32 1.36 -4.82 -13.57
CA PHE A 32 0.89 -5.56 -14.74
C PHE A 32 -0.59 -5.26 -15.01
N HIS A 33 -1.44 -5.30 -14.00
CA HIS A 33 -2.89 -5.14 -14.17
C HIS A 33 -3.34 -3.68 -14.29
N ARG A 34 -2.57 -2.74 -13.75
CA ARG A 34 -2.84 -1.30 -13.81
C ARG A 34 -4.27 -0.93 -13.41
N PRO A 35 -4.71 -1.28 -12.22
CA PRO A 35 -6.09 -1.01 -11.79
C PRO A 35 -6.28 0.49 -11.55
N ARG A 36 -7.55 0.92 -11.56
CA ARG A 36 -7.89 2.30 -11.20
C ARG A 36 -7.77 2.55 -9.72
N PHE A 37 -8.00 1.55 -8.90
CA PHE A 37 -8.03 1.68 -7.46
C PHE A 37 -7.32 0.49 -6.81
N ALA A 38 -6.50 0.76 -5.82
CA ALA A 38 -5.78 -0.29 -5.09
C ALA A 38 -5.83 -0.04 -3.60
N VAL A 39 -6.02 -1.11 -2.83
CA VAL A 39 -5.85 -1.09 -1.37
C VAL A 39 -4.48 -1.67 -1.06
N LEU A 40 -3.65 -0.88 -0.39
CA LEU A 40 -2.29 -1.25 -0.04
C LEU A 40 -2.22 -1.39 1.48
N ASP A 41 -2.53 -2.58 1.99
CA ASP A 41 -2.60 -2.85 3.42
C ASP A 41 -1.26 -3.39 3.90
N GLU A 42 -0.45 -2.52 4.52
CA GLU A 42 0.90 -2.86 4.97
C GLU A 42 1.73 -3.50 3.85
N ALA A 43 1.55 -3.00 2.62
CA ALA A 43 2.05 -3.66 1.42
C ALA A 43 3.57 -3.62 1.29
N THR A 44 4.25 -2.78 2.07
CA THR A 44 5.70 -2.64 2.05
C THR A 44 6.35 -2.88 3.41
N SER A 45 5.65 -3.50 4.35
CA SER A 45 6.15 -3.68 5.71
C SER A 45 7.45 -4.50 5.78
N ALA A 46 7.68 -5.39 4.83
CA ALA A 46 8.89 -6.22 4.75
C ALA A 46 9.90 -5.73 3.72
N ILE A 47 9.74 -4.50 3.23
CA ILE A 47 10.58 -3.89 2.20
C ILE A 47 11.30 -2.69 2.81
N ASN A 48 12.55 -2.41 2.40
CA ASN A 48 13.29 -1.27 2.93
C ASN A 48 12.69 0.06 2.44
N PRO A 49 12.94 1.18 3.16
CA PRO A 49 12.33 2.46 2.83
C PRO A 49 12.64 3.00 1.42
N ASP A 50 13.83 2.76 0.92
CA ASP A 50 14.20 3.26 -0.42
C ASP A 50 13.41 2.53 -1.51
N GLU A 51 13.30 1.23 -1.40
CA GLU A 51 12.52 0.43 -2.33
C GLU A 51 11.03 0.72 -2.19
N GLU A 52 10.55 0.91 -0.96
CA GLU A 52 9.17 1.29 -0.71
C GLU A 52 8.81 2.58 -1.44
N ALA A 53 9.67 3.60 -1.32
CA ALA A 53 9.44 4.88 -1.99
C ALA A 53 9.37 4.71 -3.50
N ALA A 54 10.24 3.89 -4.08
CA ALA A 54 10.25 3.62 -5.51
C ALA A 54 8.96 2.94 -5.97
N LEU A 55 8.47 1.98 -5.20
CA LEU A 55 7.24 1.24 -5.54
C LEU A 55 6.02 2.16 -5.47
N TYR A 56 5.89 2.96 -4.40
CA TYR A 56 4.78 3.90 -4.27
C TYR A 56 4.82 4.98 -5.34
N ALA A 57 6.00 5.49 -5.65
CA ALA A 57 6.15 6.45 -6.73
C ALA A 57 5.70 5.86 -8.08
N GLY A 58 6.02 4.61 -8.33
CA GLY A 58 5.58 3.90 -9.53
C GLY A 58 4.07 3.79 -9.63
N VAL A 59 3.40 3.45 -8.52
CA VAL A 59 1.94 3.37 -8.48
C VAL A 59 1.32 4.75 -8.72
N ALA A 60 1.88 5.79 -8.10
CA ALA A 60 1.40 7.16 -8.29
C ALA A 60 1.53 7.60 -9.75
N ARG A 61 2.67 7.33 -10.39
CA ARG A 61 2.88 7.66 -11.80
C ARG A 61 1.92 6.93 -12.72
N MET A 62 1.54 5.72 -12.35
CA MET A 62 0.59 4.91 -13.13
C MET A 62 -0.83 5.49 -13.08
N GLY A 63 -1.12 6.38 -12.14
CA GLY A 63 -2.43 6.99 -11.99
C GLY A 63 -3.43 6.18 -11.19
N THR A 64 -3.00 5.12 -10.53
CA THR A 64 -3.86 4.33 -9.65
C THR A 64 -4.18 5.12 -8.38
N THR A 65 -5.44 5.19 -8.01
CA THR A 65 -5.88 5.76 -6.75
C THR A 65 -5.58 4.77 -5.63
N MET A 66 -4.84 5.21 -4.61
CA MET A 66 -4.40 4.35 -3.52
C MET A 66 -5.17 4.62 -2.24
N LEU A 67 -5.62 3.56 -1.60
CA LEU A 67 -6.01 3.58 -0.19
C LEU A 67 -4.94 2.78 0.56
N SER A 68 -4.11 3.47 1.33
CA SER A 68 -2.98 2.84 2.00
C SER A 68 -3.21 2.75 3.50
N ILE A 69 -2.98 1.58 4.07
CA ILE A 69 -2.99 1.35 5.50
C ILE A 69 -1.55 1.06 5.87
N ALA A 70 -0.90 1.98 6.59
CA ALA A 70 0.53 1.89 6.87
C ALA A 70 0.91 2.74 8.09
N HIS A 71 2.11 2.52 8.58
CA HIS A 71 2.63 3.23 9.75
C HIS A 71 3.78 4.19 9.42
N ARG A 72 4.38 4.08 8.23
CA ARG A 72 5.52 4.93 7.86
C ARG A 72 5.04 6.29 7.37
N LEU A 73 5.47 7.34 8.05
CA LEU A 73 5.04 8.71 7.74
C LEU A 73 5.53 9.18 6.37
N GLU A 74 6.63 8.63 5.89
CA GLU A 74 7.18 8.96 4.58
C GLU A 74 6.20 8.69 3.43
N LEU A 75 5.25 7.80 3.64
CA LEU A 75 4.26 7.47 2.61
C LEU A 75 3.23 8.58 2.40
N ARG A 76 3.14 9.55 3.32
CA ARG A 76 2.22 10.68 3.19
C ARG A 76 2.42 11.45 1.89
N LYS A 77 3.65 11.55 1.40
CA LYS A 77 3.96 12.32 0.19
C LYS A 77 3.32 11.75 -1.08
N PHE A 78 2.86 10.51 -1.04
CA PHE A 78 2.20 9.87 -2.18
C PHE A 78 0.67 9.98 -2.12
N HIS A 79 0.14 10.65 -1.11
CA HIS A 79 -1.30 10.72 -0.85
C HIS A 79 -1.76 12.17 -0.70
N GLN A 80 -3.06 12.41 -0.93
CA GLN A 80 -3.65 13.74 -0.81
C GLN A 80 -4.29 13.95 0.56
N ARG A 81 -4.72 12.87 1.22
CA ARG A 81 -5.41 12.93 2.50
C ARG A 81 -4.96 11.84 3.44
N GLU A 82 -5.09 12.11 4.72
CA GLU A 82 -4.80 11.12 5.75
C GLU A 82 -6.01 11.03 6.69
N LEU A 83 -6.46 9.80 6.96
CA LEU A 83 -7.46 9.53 7.98
C LEU A 83 -6.72 9.05 9.23
N LYS A 84 -6.90 9.78 10.32
CA LYS A 84 -6.34 9.41 11.62
C LYS A 84 -7.45 8.94 12.54
N VAL A 85 -7.29 7.75 13.11
CA VAL A 85 -8.15 7.25 14.17
C VAL A 85 -7.46 7.54 15.50
N LYS A 86 -8.18 8.16 16.43
CA LYS A 86 -7.54 8.65 17.67
C LYS A 86 -7.03 7.56 18.59
N GLY A 87 -7.59 6.38 18.53
CA GLY A 87 -7.07 5.25 19.29
C GLY A 87 -7.27 5.33 20.79
N ASP A 88 -8.14 6.23 21.27
CA ASP A 88 -8.45 6.43 22.69
C ASP A 88 -9.70 5.66 23.15
N GLY A 89 -10.21 4.77 22.30
CA GLY A 89 -11.42 4.02 22.57
C GLY A 89 -12.71 4.73 22.22
N SER A 90 -12.63 6.00 21.84
CA SER A 90 -13.85 6.78 21.48
C SER A 90 -14.36 6.47 20.07
N GLY A 91 -13.52 5.90 19.21
CA GLY A 91 -13.82 5.74 17.80
C GLY A 91 -13.72 7.03 17.00
N ALA A 92 -13.23 8.11 17.61
CA ALA A 92 -13.12 9.39 16.93
C ALA A 92 -12.04 9.35 15.84
N TRP A 93 -12.31 10.06 14.76
CA TRP A 93 -11.38 10.13 13.62
C TRP A 93 -11.39 11.55 13.04
N GLU A 94 -10.37 11.86 12.29
CA GLU A 94 -10.30 13.12 11.55
C GLU A 94 -9.62 12.90 10.21
N ILE A 95 -9.97 13.73 9.23
CA ILE A 95 -9.34 13.74 7.91
C ILE A 95 -8.47 15.00 7.81
N GLN A 96 -7.22 14.80 7.40
CA GLN A 96 -6.28 15.89 7.20
C GLN A 96 -5.92 15.97 5.72
N GLU A 97 -5.99 17.17 5.16
CA GLU A 97 -5.49 17.41 3.81
C GLU A 97 -3.97 17.46 3.85
N LEU A 98 -3.30 16.71 2.97
CA LEU A 98 -1.85 16.67 2.88
C LEU A 98 -1.32 17.56 1.75
N ARG A 99 -2.19 17.95 0.84
CA ARG A 99 -1.82 18.76 -0.34
C ARG A 99 -2.93 19.71 -0.74
#